data_48b44a28283bcf510560a232f1f739de
#
_entry.id   48b44a28283bcf510560a232f1f739de
#
_cell.length_a   1.000
_cell.length_b   1.000
_cell.length_c   1.000
_cell.angle_alpha   90.00
_cell.angle_beta   90.00
_cell.angle_gamma   90.00
#
_symmetry.space_group_name_H-M   'P 1'
#
loop_
_entity.id
_entity.type
_entity.pdbx_description
1 polymer ?
#
loop_
_entity_poly.entity_id
_entity_poly.type
_entity_poly.pdbx_seq_one_letter_code
_entity_poly.pdbx_strand_id
1 'polypeptide(L)'
;MKGKMLLGLTAILMLTGAAVPVKADDVWKFDAQRFVLKEYTGTETDVVVPDTMDEGVPVKRLGTQLLAGSETLTSVVVPDSVTILDVGALSYDNNLSEITLSSNLINIGWNAISSNDALTELTIPASVCIIDSYAVSGCYALKKIVFEGACPLIGSEAFVMLSDDVVIYVPDDQIEEYKKVFEENNKNLNIQPSGKPAVLYSAEDYLDTENLTFDAETGSITGYNGMNTRLTIPESIDGVPVKAIGKRALWEDPLLGYVTLPEGLEYVGEDAFSITDTLKYVEFPSTLKTIDKKGFSSYRGFRLDLPDSLEYIGEEAFSYFSVETDLIIPEGVKELGPGAFSAASRLQRVFLPSSLEKIGDNCFSRSPITYVYMEGLELPEISDTAFDKCEYLRDIDLNEKCTKQQMLDVQALVDTMGLECRVWRNQNTEVEHAYFSVEELPDDPSKLYLTGYEEEAAKVRR
;
A
#
# COMPACT_ATOMS: atom_id res chain seq x y z
N MET A 1 -33.15 -14.80 15.84
CA MET A 1 -32.62 -16.14 16.12
C MET A 1 -32.62 -16.94 14.83
N LYS A 2 -31.52 -16.91 14.09
CA LYS A 2 -31.20 -17.87 13.04
C LYS A 2 -29.76 -18.29 13.27
N GLY A 3 -29.56 -19.48 13.80
CA GLY A 3 -28.25 -20.05 14.10
C GLY A 3 -27.47 -20.29 12.79
N LYS A 4 -26.32 -19.68 12.66
CA LYS A 4 -25.31 -20.07 11.66
C LYS A 4 -24.69 -21.39 12.15
N MET A 5 -24.86 -22.41 11.37
CA MET A 5 -24.27 -23.72 11.59
C MET A 5 -22.82 -23.67 11.13
N LEU A 6 -21.93 -23.65 12.08
CA LEU A 6 -20.48 -23.75 11.89
C LEU A 6 -20.16 -25.18 11.44
N LEU A 7 -19.83 -25.40 10.18
CA LEU A 7 -19.20 -26.64 9.73
C LEU A 7 -17.68 -26.44 9.78
N GLY A 8 -17.13 -26.67 10.96
CA GLY A 8 -15.70 -26.84 11.12
C GLY A 8 -15.27 -28.20 10.58
N LEU A 9 -14.52 -28.22 9.49
CA LEU A 9 -13.74 -29.40 9.11
C LEU A 9 -12.47 -29.43 9.97
N THR A 10 -12.56 -30.10 11.11
CA THR A 10 -11.37 -30.48 11.88
C THR A 10 -10.79 -31.73 11.23
N ALA A 11 -9.80 -31.58 10.38
CA ALA A 11 -8.94 -32.69 9.96
C ALA A 11 -7.99 -33.04 11.11
N ILE A 12 -8.37 -33.99 11.94
CA ILE A 12 -7.49 -34.56 12.97
C ILE A 12 -6.51 -35.50 12.27
N LEU A 13 -5.30 -35.07 12.05
CA LEU A 13 -4.19 -35.95 11.74
C LEU A 13 -3.71 -36.61 13.06
N MET A 14 -4.04 -37.88 13.28
CA MET A 14 -3.45 -38.65 14.37
C MET A 14 -2.05 -39.11 13.96
N LEU A 15 -1.02 -38.42 14.42
CA LEU A 15 0.35 -38.90 14.44
C LEU A 15 0.61 -39.66 15.75
N THR A 16 0.82 -40.97 15.66
CA THR A 16 1.26 -41.82 16.78
C THR A 16 2.77 -41.77 16.89
N GLY A 17 3.26 -40.97 17.76
CA GLY A 17 4.62 -40.96 18.23
C GLY A 17 4.71 -40.06 19.46
N ALA A 18 4.98 -40.69 20.65
CA ALA A 18 5.03 -39.94 21.89
C ALA A 18 6.26 -39.06 21.96
N ALA A 19 6.21 -37.88 21.34
CA ALA A 19 7.07 -36.77 21.67
C ALA A 19 6.46 -36.04 22.87
N VAL A 20 7.27 -35.68 23.85
CA VAL A 20 6.88 -34.80 24.94
C VAL A 20 6.41 -33.49 24.25
N PRO A 21 5.17 -33.00 24.50
CA PRO A 21 4.73 -31.77 23.86
C PRO A 21 5.65 -30.63 24.30
N VAL A 22 6.47 -30.12 23.36
CA VAL A 22 7.21 -28.87 23.55
C VAL A 22 6.13 -27.79 23.76
N LYS A 23 6.22 -27.05 24.85
CA LYS A 23 5.27 -25.95 25.05
C LYS A 23 5.49 -24.91 23.96
N ALA A 24 4.41 -24.33 23.43
CA ALA A 24 4.51 -23.28 22.42
C ALA A 24 5.48 -22.16 22.86
N ASP A 25 5.44 -21.76 24.11
CA ASP A 25 6.30 -20.74 24.73
C ASP A 25 7.81 -21.08 24.70
N ASP A 26 8.17 -22.36 24.49
CA ASP A 26 9.59 -22.78 24.47
C ASP A 26 10.24 -22.57 23.09
N VAL A 27 9.44 -22.53 22.00
CA VAL A 27 9.96 -22.43 20.63
C VAL A 27 9.52 -21.16 19.89
N TRP A 28 8.50 -20.45 20.39
CA TRP A 28 8.01 -19.22 19.83
C TRP A 28 8.35 -18.02 20.72
N LYS A 29 8.79 -16.91 20.11
CA LYS A 29 8.86 -15.60 20.80
C LYS A 29 7.73 -14.71 20.32
N PHE A 30 6.91 -14.26 21.25
CA PHE A 30 5.73 -13.47 20.98
C PHE A 30 5.83 -12.06 21.58
N ASP A 31 5.35 -11.07 20.87
CA ASP A 31 5.18 -9.71 21.34
C ASP A 31 3.67 -9.45 21.52
N ALA A 32 3.21 -9.54 22.77
CA ALA A 32 1.80 -9.39 23.10
C ALA A 32 1.25 -7.99 22.85
N GLN A 33 2.09 -6.95 22.87
CA GLN A 33 1.64 -5.57 22.60
C GLN A 33 1.39 -5.33 21.12
N ARG A 34 2.10 -6.06 20.24
CA ARG A 34 1.98 -5.96 18.77
C ARG A 34 1.30 -7.18 18.16
N PHE A 35 0.86 -8.15 18.98
CA PHE A 35 0.20 -9.39 18.57
C PHE A 35 0.99 -10.21 17.53
N VAL A 36 2.34 -10.16 17.59
CA VAL A 36 3.22 -10.72 16.57
C VAL A 36 4.14 -11.82 17.10
N LEU A 37 4.21 -12.95 16.37
CA LEU A 37 5.28 -13.92 16.53
C LEU A 37 6.54 -13.40 15.86
N LYS A 38 7.65 -13.29 16.60
CA LYS A 38 8.91 -12.69 16.14
C LYS A 38 9.98 -13.69 15.79
N GLU A 39 9.96 -14.86 16.40
CA GLU A 39 11.01 -15.88 16.22
C GLU A 39 10.42 -17.27 16.47
N TYR A 40 10.89 -18.22 15.68
CA TYR A 40 10.65 -19.64 15.83
C TYR A 40 11.98 -20.37 15.94
N THR A 41 12.16 -21.19 16.97
CA THR A 41 13.40 -21.95 17.23
C THR A 41 13.19 -23.46 17.18
N GLY A 42 12.00 -23.92 16.76
CA GLY A 42 11.70 -25.33 16.55
C GLY A 42 12.40 -25.90 15.33
N THR A 43 12.36 -27.22 15.21
CA THR A 43 12.99 -27.98 14.12
C THR A 43 12.03 -28.94 13.43
N GLU A 44 10.73 -28.75 13.67
CA GLU A 44 9.67 -29.55 13.10
C GLU A 44 9.61 -29.34 11.57
N THR A 45 9.28 -30.40 10.85
CA THR A 45 9.04 -30.36 9.39
C THR A 45 7.65 -29.84 9.05
N ASP A 46 6.71 -30.09 9.95
CA ASP A 46 5.30 -29.70 9.81
C ASP A 46 4.94 -28.77 10.98
N VAL A 47 4.74 -27.51 10.67
CA VAL A 47 4.52 -26.47 11.68
C VAL A 47 3.07 -26.04 11.69
N VAL A 48 2.41 -26.15 12.86
CA VAL A 48 1.14 -25.52 13.13
C VAL A 48 1.38 -24.28 13.99
N VAL A 49 1.14 -23.10 13.42
CA VAL A 49 1.30 -21.83 14.15
C VAL A 49 0.27 -21.78 15.28
N PRO A 50 0.65 -21.36 16.51
CA PRO A 50 -0.32 -21.26 17.62
C PRO A 50 -1.33 -20.13 17.35
N ASP A 51 -2.58 -20.39 17.71
CA ASP A 51 -3.70 -19.44 17.61
C ASP A 51 -3.58 -18.33 18.67
N THR A 52 -3.07 -18.69 19.84
CA THR A 52 -2.88 -17.78 21.00
C THR A 52 -1.56 -18.07 21.70
N MET A 53 -1.00 -17.04 22.33
CA MET A 53 0.16 -17.08 23.21
C MET A 53 -0.14 -16.34 24.52
N ASP A 54 0.80 -16.35 25.49
CA ASP A 54 0.75 -15.52 26.69
C ASP A 54 -0.65 -15.48 27.35
N GLU A 55 -1.12 -16.65 27.87
CA GLU A 55 -2.40 -16.77 28.59
C GLU A 55 -3.66 -16.45 27.73
N GLY A 56 -3.57 -16.62 26.42
CA GLY A 56 -4.72 -16.50 25.52
C GLY A 56 -4.74 -15.23 24.66
N VAL A 57 -3.65 -14.48 24.61
CA VAL A 57 -3.52 -13.35 23.66
C VAL A 57 -3.48 -13.89 22.24
N PRO A 58 -4.34 -13.42 21.32
CA PRO A 58 -4.37 -13.94 19.96
C PRO A 58 -3.11 -13.59 19.18
N VAL A 59 -2.62 -14.53 18.37
CA VAL A 59 -1.58 -14.28 17.40
C VAL A 59 -2.23 -13.69 16.16
N LYS A 60 -1.94 -12.42 15.84
CA LYS A 60 -2.50 -11.71 14.70
C LYS A 60 -1.51 -11.58 13.54
N ARG A 61 -0.21 -11.66 13.83
CA ARG A 61 0.84 -11.42 12.83
C ARG A 61 1.90 -12.50 12.87
N LEU A 62 2.31 -12.97 11.69
CA LEU A 62 3.57 -13.67 11.52
C LEU A 62 4.64 -12.64 11.18
N GLY A 63 5.59 -12.46 12.09
CA GLY A 63 6.60 -11.39 12.00
C GLY A 63 7.59 -11.58 10.86
N THR A 64 8.39 -10.55 10.63
CA THR A 64 9.39 -10.51 9.56
C THR A 64 10.32 -11.72 9.63
N GLN A 65 10.39 -12.49 8.53
CA GLN A 65 11.23 -13.67 8.36
C GLN A 65 11.04 -14.76 9.44
N LEU A 66 9.83 -14.87 9.99
CA LEU A 66 9.53 -15.74 11.13
C LEU A 66 9.94 -17.22 10.90
N LEU A 67 9.57 -17.77 9.75
CA LEU A 67 9.88 -19.16 9.36
C LEU A 67 10.79 -19.21 8.11
N ALA A 68 11.44 -18.10 7.78
CA ALA A 68 12.22 -17.99 6.56
C ALA A 68 13.54 -18.78 6.59
N GLY A 69 13.88 -19.42 5.47
CA GLY A 69 15.17 -20.08 5.27
C GLY A 69 15.33 -21.40 6.03
N SER A 70 14.24 -22.08 6.36
CA SER A 70 14.30 -23.41 6.97
C SER A 70 14.75 -24.45 5.94
N GLU A 71 15.74 -25.26 6.31
CA GLU A 71 16.19 -26.40 5.48
C GLU A 71 15.28 -27.63 5.62
N THR A 72 14.38 -27.65 6.59
CA THR A 72 13.60 -28.85 6.97
C THR A 72 12.09 -28.68 6.84
N LEU A 73 11.58 -27.46 6.82
CA LEU A 73 10.15 -27.17 6.79
C LEU A 73 9.49 -27.68 5.50
N THR A 74 8.44 -28.49 5.65
CA THR A 74 7.68 -29.07 4.52
C THR A 74 6.25 -28.59 4.46
N SER A 75 5.63 -28.31 5.60
CA SER A 75 4.28 -27.76 5.66
C SER A 75 4.09 -26.71 6.77
N VAL A 76 3.21 -25.73 6.50
CA VAL A 76 2.79 -24.71 7.47
C VAL A 76 1.28 -24.57 7.47
N VAL A 77 0.69 -24.59 8.67
CA VAL A 77 -0.72 -24.22 8.88
C VAL A 77 -0.79 -22.93 9.68
N VAL A 78 -1.36 -21.90 9.07
CA VAL A 78 -1.59 -20.58 9.66
C VAL A 78 -3.03 -20.51 10.20
N PRO A 79 -3.25 -20.31 11.51
CA PRO A 79 -4.57 -20.34 12.14
C PRO A 79 -5.41 -19.09 11.79
N ASP A 80 -6.72 -19.19 11.99
CA ASP A 80 -7.68 -18.14 11.67
C ASP A 80 -7.58 -16.87 12.55
N SER A 81 -6.80 -16.91 13.63
CA SER A 81 -6.43 -15.69 14.37
C SER A 81 -5.53 -14.75 13.61
N VAL A 82 -4.68 -15.30 12.70
CA VAL A 82 -3.68 -14.53 11.95
C VAL A 82 -4.32 -13.77 10.81
N THR A 83 -4.05 -12.48 10.75
CA THR A 83 -4.57 -11.56 9.73
C THR A 83 -3.47 -10.91 8.87
N ILE A 84 -2.21 -11.00 9.29
CA ILE A 84 -1.07 -10.40 8.59
C ILE A 84 0.09 -11.39 8.49
N LEU A 85 0.63 -11.56 7.29
CA LEU A 85 1.98 -12.07 7.07
C LEU A 85 2.91 -10.88 6.84
N ASP A 86 3.88 -10.67 7.73
CA ASP A 86 4.87 -9.59 7.58
C ASP A 86 5.91 -9.93 6.49
N VAL A 87 6.87 -9.06 6.29
CA VAL A 87 7.94 -9.18 5.29
C VAL A 87 8.66 -10.53 5.39
N GLY A 88 8.62 -11.31 4.32
CA GLY A 88 9.34 -12.59 4.23
C GLY A 88 8.92 -13.66 5.24
N ALA A 89 7.73 -13.57 5.84
CA ALA A 89 7.34 -14.42 6.97
C ALA A 89 7.46 -15.93 6.74
N LEU A 90 7.21 -16.39 5.50
CA LEU A 90 7.26 -17.80 5.06
C LEU A 90 8.11 -17.91 3.77
N SER A 91 9.27 -17.30 3.70
CA SER A 91 10.05 -17.20 2.47
C SER A 91 11.34 -18.01 2.52
N TYR A 92 11.89 -18.33 1.33
CA TYR A 92 13.18 -19.00 1.16
C TYR A 92 13.24 -20.42 1.76
N ASP A 93 12.14 -21.17 1.74
CA ASP A 93 12.04 -22.53 2.25
C ASP A 93 11.95 -23.52 1.10
N ASN A 94 13.10 -24.02 0.65
CA ASN A 94 13.20 -24.88 -0.55
C ASN A 94 12.42 -26.20 -0.46
N ASN A 95 12.06 -26.64 0.74
CA ASN A 95 11.31 -27.87 0.97
C ASN A 95 9.83 -27.63 1.29
N LEU A 96 9.41 -26.37 1.49
CA LEU A 96 8.04 -26.02 1.83
C LEU A 96 7.12 -26.26 0.63
N SER A 97 6.35 -27.34 0.69
CA SER A 97 5.47 -27.80 -0.38
C SER A 97 4.00 -27.56 -0.13
N GLU A 98 3.61 -27.28 1.12
CA GLU A 98 2.23 -27.05 1.53
C GLU A 98 2.11 -25.86 2.49
N ILE A 99 1.24 -24.91 2.14
CA ILE A 99 0.88 -23.77 2.97
C ILE A 99 -0.64 -23.70 3.06
N THR A 100 -1.18 -23.81 4.29
CA THR A 100 -2.58 -23.49 4.56
C THR A 100 -2.66 -22.10 5.19
N LEU A 101 -3.23 -21.15 4.48
CA LEU A 101 -3.40 -19.78 4.93
C LEU A 101 -4.66 -19.62 5.81
N SER A 102 -4.61 -18.66 6.72
CA SER A 102 -5.76 -18.23 7.54
C SER A 102 -6.94 -17.78 6.68
N SER A 103 -8.15 -18.25 6.99
CA SER A 103 -9.38 -17.79 6.31
C SER A 103 -9.72 -16.32 6.60
N ASN A 104 -9.07 -15.71 7.61
CA ASN A 104 -9.20 -14.30 7.98
C ASN A 104 -7.98 -13.44 7.58
N LEU A 105 -7.10 -13.99 6.74
CA LEU A 105 -5.90 -13.26 6.29
C LEU A 105 -6.29 -12.03 5.46
N ILE A 106 -5.81 -10.86 5.85
CA ILE A 106 -6.07 -9.58 5.18
C ILE A 106 -4.88 -9.15 4.33
N ASN A 107 -3.66 -9.34 4.84
CA ASN A 107 -2.45 -8.85 4.20
C ASN A 107 -1.39 -9.93 4.03
N ILE A 108 -0.91 -10.10 2.80
CA ILE A 108 0.28 -10.88 2.45
C ILE A 108 1.39 -9.88 2.14
N GLY A 109 2.34 -9.72 3.07
CA GLY A 109 3.37 -8.70 3.03
C GLY A 109 4.46 -8.94 1.95
N TRP A 110 5.38 -8.00 1.86
CA TRP A 110 6.48 -8.01 0.89
C TRP A 110 7.33 -9.28 1.03
N ASN A 111 7.52 -10.01 -0.08
CA ASN A 111 8.21 -11.31 -0.12
C ASN A 111 7.65 -12.38 0.83
N ALA A 112 6.44 -12.25 1.35
CA ALA A 112 5.97 -13.08 2.47
C ALA A 112 5.96 -14.59 2.20
N ILE A 113 5.74 -15.02 0.95
CA ILE A 113 5.68 -16.42 0.52
C ILE A 113 6.70 -16.69 -0.60
N SER A 114 7.65 -15.80 -0.81
CA SER A 114 8.57 -15.85 -1.95
C SER A 114 9.61 -16.96 -1.84
N SER A 115 10.13 -17.40 -3.00
CA SER A 115 11.26 -18.34 -3.11
C SER A 115 11.06 -19.66 -2.36
N ASN A 116 9.86 -20.25 -2.49
CA ASN A 116 9.52 -21.58 -1.99
C ASN A 116 9.52 -22.57 -3.17
N ASP A 117 10.68 -23.19 -3.44
CA ASP A 117 10.91 -23.96 -4.66
C ASP A 117 10.12 -25.29 -4.74
N ALA A 118 9.61 -25.80 -3.62
CA ALA A 118 8.79 -27.02 -3.60
C ALA A 118 7.27 -26.73 -3.64
N LEU A 119 6.85 -25.48 -3.50
CA LEU A 119 5.43 -25.12 -3.46
C LEU A 119 4.80 -25.24 -4.85
N THR A 120 3.80 -26.12 -5.01
CA THR A 120 3.17 -26.37 -6.31
C THR A 120 1.78 -25.79 -6.46
N GLU A 121 1.07 -25.58 -5.36
CA GLU A 121 -0.26 -24.98 -5.32
C GLU A 121 -0.35 -23.97 -4.17
N LEU A 122 -1.09 -22.89 -4.37
CA LEU A 122 -1.40 -21.88 -3.34
C LEU A 122 -2.86 -21.43 -3.48
N THR A 123 -3.59 -21.45 -2.35
CA THR A 123 -4.93 -20.86 -2.29
C THR A 123 -4.86 -19.55 -1.52
N ILE A 124 -5.34 -18.48 -2.13
CA ILE A 124 -5.47 -17.14 -1.54
C ILE A 124 -6.91 -16.99 -1.02
N PRO A 125 -7.09 -16.90 0.30
CA PRO A 125 -8.43 -16.81 0.90
C PRO A 125 -9.18 -15.55 0.48
N ALA A 126 -10.50 -15.64 0.53
CA ALA A 126 -11.38 -14.55 0.11
C ALA A 126 -11.27 -13.25 0.93
N SER A 127 -10.77 -13.37 2.16
CA SER A 127 -10.54 -12.25 3.07
C SER A 127 -9.34 -11.37 2.70
N VAL A 128 -8.43 -11.88 1.84
CA VAL A 128 -7.22 -11.15 1.44
C VAL A 128 -7.60 -9.92 0.62
N CYS A 129 -7.24 -8.76 1.14
CA CYS A 129 -7.46 -7.46 0.49
C CYS A 129 -6.17 -6.87 -0.08
N ILE A 130 -5.01 -7.35 0.39
CA ILE A 130 -3.71 -6.76 0.07
C ILE A 130 -2.70 -7.88 -0.17
N ILE A 131 -2.03 -7.84 -1.33
CA ILE A 131 -0.88 -8.67 -1.67
C ILE A 131 0.25 -7.72 -2.04
N ASP A 132 1.27 -7.63 -1.19
CA ASP A 132 2.39 -6.69 -1.32
C ASP A 132 3.33 -7.10 -2.47
N SER A 133 4.20 -6.21 -2.89
CA SER A 133 5.15 -6.45 -3.97
C SER A 133 6.03 -7.66 -3.67
N TYR A 134 6.30 -8.45 -4.70
CA TYR A 134 7.08 -9.70 -4.62
C TYR A 134 6.50 -10.77 -3.69
N ALA A 135 5.27 -10.64 -3.19
CA ALA A 135 4.71 -11.48 -2.12
C ALA A 135 4.79 -12.99 -2.39
N VAL A 136 4.64 -13.41 -3.65
CA VAL A 136 4.66 -14.83 -4.08
C VAL A 136 5.74 -15.05 -5.16
N SER A 137 6.69 -14.15 -5.30
CA SER A 137 7.71 -14.21 -6.35
C SER A 137 8.71 -15.35 -6.15
N GLY A 138 9.31 -15.83 -7.26
CA GLY A 138 10.38 -16.82 -7.18
C GLY A 138 9.96 -18.24 -6.79
N CYS A 139 8.66 -18.56 -6.80
CA CYS A 139 8.15 -19.91 -6.54
C CYS A 139 8.14 -20.71 -7.85
N TYR A 140 9.28 -21.21 -8.28
CA TYR A 140 9.46 -21.81 -9.61
C TYR A 140 8.67 -23.09 -9.86
N ALA A 141 8.29 -23.84 -8.83
CA ALA A 141 7.46 -25.05 -8.96
C ALA A 141 5.96 -24.76 -8.95
N LEU A 142 5.54 -23.53 -8.68
CA LEU A 142 4.13 -23.17 -8.50
C LEU A 142 3.38 -23.25 -9.85
N LYS A 143 2.40 -24.15 -9.91
CA LYS A 143 1.60 -24.42 -11.11
C LYS A 143 0.16 -23.97 -11.01
N LYS A 144 -0.31 -23.76 -9.78
CA LYS A 144 -1.70 -23.42 -9.53
C LYS A 144 -1.82 -22.41 -8.40
N ILE A 145 -2.48 -21.29 -8.69
CA ILE A 145 -2.91 -20.32 -7.70
C ILE A 145 -4.43 -20.21 -7.79
N VAL A 146 -5.11 -20.24 -6.65
CA VAL A 146 -6.58 -20.11 -6.58
C VAL A 146 -6.93 -18.91 -5.71
N PHE A 147 -7.64 -17.96 -6.26
CA PHE A 147 -8.26 -16.86 -5.52
C PHE A 147 -9.71 -17.21 -5.21
N GLU A 148 -10.15 -16.98 -3.98
CA GLU A 148 -11.51 -17.28 -3.53
C GLU A 148 -12.41 -16.04 -3.42
N GLY A 149 -11.85 -14.84 -3.39
CA GLY A 149 -12.53 -13.58 -3.15
C GLY A 149 -12.52 -12.58 -4.31
N ALA A 150 -12.93 -11.35 -4.01
CA ALA A 150 -12.75 -10.22 -4.90
C ALA A 150 -11.26 -9.97 -5.19
N CYS A 151 -10.96 -9.29 -6.30
CA CYS A 151 -9.59 -8.96 -6.65
C CYS A 151 -8.97 -8.05 -5.56
N PRO A 152 -7.87 -8.48 -4.91
CA PRO A 152 -7.20 -7.66 -3.91
C PRO A 152 -6.38 -6.53 -4.56
N LEU A 153 -5.90 -5.60 -3.75
CA LEU A 153 -4.81 -4.70 -4.15
C LEU A 153 -3.54 -5.54 -4.32
N ILE A 154 -2.96 -5.51 -5.52
CA ILE A 154 -1.78 -6.31 -5.86
C ILE A 154 -0.61 -5.36 -6.15
N GLY A 155 0.47 -5.51 -5.37
CA GLY A 155 1.70 -4.76 -5.54
C GLY A 155 2.48 -5.17 -6.78
N SER A 156 3.42 -4.32 -7.19
CA SER A 156 4.25 -4.57 -8.37
C SER A 156 5.04 -5.88 -8.20
N GLU A 157 5.13 -6.64 -9.29
CA GLU A 157 5.89 -7.89 -9.34
C GLU A 157 5.53 -8.94 -8.25
N ALA A 158 4.30 -8.87 -7.69
CA ALA A 158 3.85 -9.79 -6.65
C ALA A 158 3.91 -11.26 -7.06
N PHE A 159 3.74 -11.55 -8.35
CA PHE A 159 3.67 -12.88 -8.95
C PHE A 159 4.69 -13.08 -10.07
N VAL A 160 5.90 -12.55 -9.93
CA VAL A 160 6.98 -12.75 -10.92
C VAL A 160 7.83 -13.98 -10.62
N MET A 161 8.59 -14.43 -11.61
CA MET A 161 9.50 -15.58 -11.47
C MET A 161 8.79 -16.85 -10.98
N LEU A 162 7.59 -17.10 -11.50
CA LEU A 162 6.83 -18.32 -11.31
C LEU A 162 7.14 -19.32 -12.43
N SER A 163 6.59 -20.53 -12.34
CA SER A 163 6.61 -21.51 -13.43
C SER A 163 5.94 -20.94 -14.70
N ASP A 164 6.49 -21.22 -15.87
CA ASP A 164 5.88 -20.87 -17.15
C ASP A 164 4.49 -21.53 -17.35
N ASP A 165 4.24 -22.62 -16.64
CA ASP A 165 2.97 -23.38 -16.69
C ASP A 165 1.95 -22.95 -15.61
N VAL A 166 2.23 -21.89 -14.85
CA VAL A 166 1.33 -21.45 -13.78
C VAL A 166 -0.04 -21.04 -14.34
N VAL A 167 -1.09 -21.53 -13.70
CA VAL A 167 -2.47 -21.13 -13.98
C VAL A 167 -3.06 -20.47 -12.73
N ILE A 168 -3.60 -19.28 -12.90
CA ILE A 168 -4.28 -18.52 -11.86
C ILE A 168 -5.79 -18.69 -12.04
N TYR A 169 -6.43 -19.36 -11.09
CA TYR A 169 -7.87 -19.53 -11.05
C TYR A 169 -8.50 -18.43 -10.20
N VAL A 170 -9.43 -17.70 -10.79
CA VAL A 170 -10.13 -16.59 -10.15
C VAL A 170 -11.64 -16.83 -10.18
N PRO A 171 -12.43 -16.21 -9.29
CA PRO A 171 -13.89 -16.31 -9.33
C PRO A 171 -14.47 -15.88 -10.68
N ASP A 172 -15.51 -16.60 -11.13
CA ASP A 172 -16.10 -16.42 -12.46
C ASP A 172 -16.65 -15.00 -12.70
N ASP A 173 -17.18 -14.39 -11.65
CA ASP A 173 -17.75 -13.03 -11.64
C ASP A 173 -16.72 -11.91 -11.45
N GLN A 174 -15.44 -12.26 -11.25
CA GLN A 174 -14.33 -11.32 -11.03
C GLN A 174 -13.26 -11.38 -12.14
N ILE A 175 -13.40 -12.22 -13.13
CA ILE A 175 -12.34 -12.54 -14.10
C ILE A 175 -11.82 -11.31 -14.87
N GLU A 176 -12.67 -10.37 -15.22
CA GLU A 176 -12.28 -9.18 -15.99
C GLU A 176 -11.48 -8.19 -15.10
N GLU A 177 -11.84 -8.06 -13.82
CA GLU A 177 -11.09 -7.22 -12.89
C GLU A 177 -9.70 -7.81 -12.62
N TYR A 178 -9.61 -9.12 -12.39
CA TYR A 178 -8.31 -9.78 -12.23
C TYR A 178 -7.42 -9.64 -13.48
N LYS A 179 -7.97 -9.82 -14.68
CA LYS A 179 -7.21 -9.63 -15.92
C LYS A 179 -6.66 -8.22 -16.03
N LYS A 180 -7.49 -7.20 -15.77
CA LYS A 180 -7.08 -5.80 -15.80
C LYS A 180 -5.91 -5.54 -14.84
N VAL A 181 -6.06 -5.95 -13.57
CA VAL A 181 -5.02 -5.75 -12.54
C VAL A 181 -3.73 -6.49 -12.88
N PHE A 182 -3.83 -7.74 -13.38
CA PHE A 182 -2.64 -8.51 -13.75
C PHE A 182 -1.98 -8.01 -15.05
N GLU A 183 -2.72 -7.47 -16.01
CA GLU A 183 -2.16 -6.83 -17.21
C GLU A 183 -1.36 -5.57 -16.85
N GLU A 184 -1.82 -4.80 -15.87
CA GLU A 184 -1.13 -3.61 -15.37
C GLU A 184 0.15 -3.96 -14.60
N ASN A 185 0.14 -5.03 -13.80
CA ASN A 185 1.22 -5.35 -12.86
C ASN A 185 2.13 -6.51 -13.31
N ASN A 186 1.60 -7.50 -14.02
CA ASN A 186 2.34 -8.73 -14.38
C ASN A 186 1.86 -9.28 -15.73
N LYS A 187 2.47 -8.84 -16.79
CA LYS A 187 2.10 -9.23 -18.16
C LYS A 187 2.26 -10.73 -18.38
N ASN A 188 1.26 -11.35 -19.02
CA ASN A 188 1.23 -12.74 -19.55
C ASN A 188 0.95 -13.89 -18.56
N LEU A 189 0.27 -13.65 -17.44
CA LEU A 189 -0.21 -14.74 -16.60
C LEU A 189 -1.44 -15.42 -17.19
N ASN A 190 -1.53 -16.75 -17.08
CA ASN A 190 -2.67 -17.54 -17.55
C ASN A 190 -3.81 -17.51 -16.53
N ILE A 191 -4.79 -16.63 -16.74
CA ILE A 191 -5.93 -16.44 -15.85
C ILE A 191 -7.11 -17.23 -16.37
N GLN A 192 -7.71 -18.06 -15.53
CA GLN A 192 -8.84 -18.93 -15.85
C GLN A 192 -9.94 -18.81 -14.81
N PRO A 193 -11.22 -19.04 -15.18
CA PRO A 193 -12.32 -19.11 -14.22
C PRO A 193 -12.17 -20.33 -13.30
N SER A 194 -12.49 -20.14 -12.03
CA SER A 194 -12.43 -21.22 -11.01
C SER A 194 -13.65 -22.16 -11.03
N GLY A 195 -14.70 -21.80 -11.76
CA GLY A 195 -15.99 -22.48 -11.72
C GLY A 195 -16.84 -22.12 -10.50
N LYS A 196 -16.48 -21.07 -9.77
CA LYS A 196 -17.18 -20.60 -8.55
C LYS A 196 -17.29 -19.08 -8.57
N PRO A 197 -18.36 -18.50 -7.98
CA PRO A 197 -18.41 -17.06 -7.72
C PRO A 197 -17.46 -16.66 -6.59
N ALA A 198 -17.15 -15.38 -6.52
CA ALA A 198 -16.37 -14.82 -5.41
C ALA A 198 -17.12 -14.96 -4.08
N VAL A 199 -16.36 -15.29 -3.04
CA VAL A 199 -16.81 -15.03 -1.66
C VAL A 199 -16.54 -13.55 -1.38
N LEU A 200 -17.61 -12.77 -1.21
CA LEU A 200 -17.53 -11.33 -1.02
C LEU A 200 -17.78 -10.96 0.44
N TYR A 201 -16.98 -10.03 0.93
CA TYR A 201 -17.19 -9.36 2.20
C TYR A 201 -17.65 -7.92 1.95
N SER A 202 -18.68 -7.49 2.66
CA SER A 202 -19.17 -6.11 2.61
C SER A 202 -18.39 -5.23 3.59
N ALA A 203 -18.52 -3.92 3.44
CA ALA A 203 -17.98 -2.98 4.42
C ALA A 203 -18.56 -3.22 5.84
N GLU A 204 -19.80 -3.69 5.93
CA GLU A 204 -20.49 -4.00 7.20
C GLU A 204 -19.83 -5.15 7.96
N ASP A 205 -19.17 -6.11 7.27
CA ASP A 205 -18.47 -7.22 7.90
C ASP A 205 -17.23 -6.77 8.70
N TYR A 206 -16.78 -5.52 8.48
CA TYR A 206 -15.59 -4.93 9.10
C TYR A 206 -15.90 -3.73 10.01
N LEU A 207 -17.17 -3.50 10.33
CA LEU A 207 -17.58 -2.52 11.34
C LEU A 207 -17.14 -3.01 12.72
N ASP A 208 -16.56 -2.11 13.51
CA ASP A 208 -16.13 -2.39 14.88
C ASP A 208 -16.48 -1.22 15.82
N THR A 209 -17.74 -0.83 15.78
CA THR A 209 -18.25 0.36 16.48
C THR A 209 -18.06 0.30 17.99
N GLU A 210 -18.11 -0.90 18.58
CA GLU A 210 -17.95 -1.08 20.03
C GLU A 210 -16.54 -0.68 20.53
N ASN A 211 -15.53 -0.79 19.67
CA ASN A 211 -14.14 -0.47 19.99
C ASN A 211 -13.71 0.94 19.53
N LEU A 212 -14.62 1.71 18.92
CA LEU A 212 -14.42 3.11 18.61
C LEU A 212 -14.79 3.99 19.81
N THR A 213 -13.95 4.96 20.13
CA THR A 213 -14.29 6.05 21.04
C THR A 213 -14.79 7.23 20.20
N PHE A 214 -16.01 7.70 20.47
CA PHE A 214 -16.68 8.72 19.70
C PHE A 214 -17.12 9.90 20.57
N ASP A 215 -16.83 11.09 20.13
CA ASP A 215 -17.34 12.34 20.71
C ASP A 215 -18.54 12.83 19.91
N ALA A 216 -19.74 12.67 20.47
CA ALA A 216 -20.99 13.04 19.83
C ALA A 216 -21.21 14.57 19.71
N GLU A 217 -20.51 15.40 20.52
CA GLU A 217 -20.64 16.85 20.44
C GLU A 217 -19.93 17.39 19.18
N THR A 218 -18.79 16.79 18.83
CA THR A 218 -17.98 17.21 17.67
C THR A 218 -18.16 16.31 16.44
N GLY A 219 -18.80 15.14 16.61
CA GLY A 219 -18.88 14.12 15.55
C GLY A 219 -17.54 13.46 15.23
N SER A 220 -16.64 13.39 16.22
CA SER A 220 -15.27 12.93 16.00
C SER A 220 -15.00 11.54 16.58
N ILE A 221 -14.35 10.67 15.82
CA ILE A 221 -13.69 9.48 16.36
C ILE A 221 -12.45 9.93 17.12
N THR A 222 -12.32 9.59 18.39
CA THR A 222 -11.22 10.04 19.26
C THR A 222 -10.31 8.90 19.71
N GLY A 223 -10.64 7.66 19.37
CA GLY A 223 -9.80 6.50 19.65
C GLY A 223 -10.34 5.21 19.07
N TYR A 224 -9.47 4.21 18.98
CA TYR A 224 -9.79 2.83 18.58
C TYR A 224 -9.01 1.84 19.47
N ASN A 225 -9.68 0.83 20.00
CA ASN A 225 -9.10 -0.20 20.86
C ASN A 225 -9.40 -1.63 20.34
N GLY A 226 -9.80 -1.76 19.08
CA GLY A 226 -10.09 -3.05 18.46
C GLY A 226 -8.84 -3.79 18.01
N MET A 227 -9.06 -4.97 17.44
CA MET A 227 -8.00 -5.84 16.93
C MET A 227 -8.23 -6.23 15.44
N ASN A 228 -8.98 -5.41 14.70
CA ASN A 228 -9.26 -5.66 13.30
C ASN A 228 -8.16 -5.11 12.42
N THR A 229 -7.70 -5.92 11.48
CA THR A 229 -6.73 -5.49 10.45
C THR A 229 -7.40 -4.72 9.33
N ARG A 230 -8.68 -4.99 9.06
CA ARG A 230 -9.54 -4.19 8.19
C ARG A 230 -10.63 -3.55 9.03
N LEU A 231 -10.75 -2.23 8.94
CA LEU A 231 -11.69 -1.43 9.72
C LEU A 231 -12.53 -0.55 8.79
N THR A 232 -13.84 -0.65 8.92
CA THR A 232 -14.77 0.31 8.33
C THR A 232 -15.26 1.24 9.45
N ILE A 233 -15.05 2.55 9.28
CA ILE A 233 -15.63 3.57 10.14
C ILE A 233 -17.07 3.83 9.69
N PRO A 234 -18.08 3.75 10.57
CA PRO A 234 -19.47 3.96 10.20
C PRO A 234 -19.77 5.43 9.86
N GLU A 235 -20.77 5.69 9.01
CA GLU A 235 -21.23 7.04 8.69
C GLU A 235 -21.82 7.79 9.91
N SER A 236 -22.35 7.05 10.87
CA SER A 236 -22.91 7.59 12.11
C SER A 236 -22.80 6.63 13.28
N ILE A 237 -22.67 7.15 14.50
CA ILE A 237 -22.72 6.41 15.76
C ILE A 237 -23.85 6.99 16.60
N ASP A 238 -24.77 6.13 17.06
CA ASP A 238 -25.95 6.51 17.80
C ASP A 238 -26.80 7.62 17.14
N GLY A 239 -26.82 7.62 15.78
CA GLY A 239 -27.53 8.60 14.96
C GLY A 239 -26.82 9.95 14.80
N VAL A 240 -25.63 10.12 15.35
CA VAL A 240 -24.80 11.32 15.15
C VAL A 240 -23.80 11.05 14.02
N PRO A 241 -23.75 11.88 12.97
CA PRO A 241 -22.81 11.70 11.85
C PRO A 241 -21.35 11.76 12.29
N VAL A 242 -20.51 10.89 11.72
CA VAL A 242 -19.06 10.93 11.87
C VAL A 242 -18.51 11.97 10.88
N LYS A 243 -17.93 13.05 11.42
CA LYS A 243 -17.42 14.19 10.66
C LYS A 243 -15.90 14.29 10.63
N ALA A 244 -15.23 13.68 11.61
CA ALA A 244 -13.80 13.77 11.75
C ALA A 244 -13.19 12.51 12.35
N ILE A 245 -11.94 12.24 11.96
CA ILE A 245 -11.01 11.43 12.74
C ILE A 245 -10.19 12.41 13.58
N GLY A 246 -10.31 12.32 14.89
CA GLY A 246 -9.70 13.25 15.83
C GLY A 246 -8.18 13.04 15.98
N LYS A 247 -7.57 13.92 16.76
CA LYS A 247 -6.14 13.86 17.06
C LYS A 247 -5.75 12.51 17.67
N ARG A 248 -4.78 11.83 17.03
CA ARG A 248 -4.23 10.53 17.46
C ARG A 248 -5.26 9.41 17.63
N ALA A 249 -6.39 9.47 16.93
CA ALA A 249 -7.47 8.51 17.11
C ALA A 249 -7.08 7.06 16.76
N LEU A 250 -6.24 6.87 15.74
CA LEU A 250 -5.73 5.59 15.27
C LEU A 250 -4.18 5.57 15.22
N TRP A 251 -3.57 6.35 16.10
CA TRP A 251 -2.12 6.52 16.18
C TRP A 251 -1.44 5.26 16.70
N GLU A 252 -0.34 4.87 16.04
CA GLU A 252 0.51 3.72 16.43
C GLU A 252 -0.26 2.40 16.54
N ASP A 253 -1.37 2.25 15.78
CA ASP A 253 -2.11 1.00 15.76
C ASP A 253 -1.27 -0.12 15.11
N PRO A 254 -1.07 -1.26 15.82
CA PRO A 254 -0.15 -2.30 15.35
C PRO A 254 -0.76 -3.26 14.33
N LEU A 255 -2.07 -3.16 14.03
CA LEU A 255 -2.81 -4.14 13.25
C LEU A 255 -3.53 -3.56 12.04
N LEU A 256 -3.90 -2.27 12.06
CA LEU A 256 -4.66 -1.68 10.95
C LEU A 256 -3.88 -1.75 9.64
N GLY A 257 -4.44 -2.47 8.66
CA GLY A 257 -3.88 -2.64 7.32
C GLY A 257 -4.72 -1.96 6.24
N TYR A 258 -6.04 -1.98 6.40
CA TYR A 258 -7.00 -1.41 5.46
C TYR A 258 -8.07 -0.64 6.23
N VAL A 259 -8.29 0.63 5.91
CA VAL A 259 -9.31 1.47 6.55
C VAL A 259 -10.22 2.08 5.52
N THR A 260 -11.53 1.92 5.68
CA THR A 260 -12.56 2.61 4.92
C THR A 260 -13.11 3.76 5.76
N LEU A 261 -12.94 4.99 5.28
CA LEU A 261 -13.48 6.20 5.90
C LEU A 261 -14.88 6.49 5.35
N PRO A 262 -15.84 6.96 6.18
CA PRO A 262 -17.23 7.09 5.77
C PRO A 262 -17.49 8.33 4.90
N GLU A 263 -18.48 8.24 4.03
CA GLU A 263 -19.02 9.44 3.38
C GLU A 263 -19.58 10.41 4.43
N GLY A 264 -19.37 11.70 4.19
CA GLY A 264 -19.69 12.76 5.16
C GLY A 264 -18.55 13.13 6.11
N LEU A 265 -17.44 12.37 6.14
CA LEU A 265 -16.23 12.75 6.89
C LEU A 265 -15.49 13.85 6.12
N GLU A 266 -15.17 14.95 6.81
CA GLU A 266 -14.56 16.15 6.22
C GLU A 266 -13.13 16.41 6.70
N TYR A 267 -12.70 15.80 7.81
CA TYR A 267 -11.45 16.14 8.49
C TYR A 267 -10.71 14.92 9.06
N VAL A 268 -9.41 14.86 8.77
CA VAL A 268 -8.46 13.94 9.43
C VAL A 268 -7.49 14.78 10.26
N GLY A 269 -7.48 14.56 11.56
CA GLY A 269 -6.76 15.37 12.54
C GLY A 269 -5.29 15.07 12.69
N GLU A 270 -4.65 15.87 13.55
CA GLU A 270 -3.22 15.79 13.85
C GLU A 270 -2.83 14.38 14.35
N ASP A 271 -1.80 13.79 13.75
CA ASP A 271 -1.27 12.44 14.07
C ASP A 271 -2.33 11.31 13.96
N ALA A 272 -3.48 11.50 13.31
CA ALA A 272 -4.61 10.56 13.37
C ALA A 272 -4.24 9.12 13.02
N PHE A 273 -3.41 8.90 12.00
CA PHE A 273 -2.90 7.61 11.55
C PHE A 273 -1.36 7.53 11.57
N SER A 274 -0.72 8.42 12.32
CA SER A 274 0.75 8.48 12.34
C SER A 274 1.35 7.22 12.97
N ILE A 275 2.48 6.75 12.40
CA ILE A 275 3.24 5.57 12.89
C ILE A 275 2.42 4.26 12.87
N THR A 276 1.40 4.17 12.02
CA THR A 276 0.65 2.93 11.79
C THR A 276 1.38 2.11 10.72
N ASP A 277 2.42 1.38 11.11
CA ASP A 277 3.36 0.68 10.21
C ASP A 277 2.70 -0.39 9.31
N THR A 278 1.56 -0.90 9.73
CA THR A 278 0.79 -1.94 9.01
C THR A 278 -0.17 -1.37 7.99
N LEU A 279 -0.48 -0.06 8.05
CA LEU A 279 -1.47 0.58 7.19
C LEU A 279 -0.99 0.62 5.74
N LYS A 280 -1.72 -0.10 4.88
CA LYS A 280 -1.39 -0.27 3.46
C LYS A 280 -2.35 0.45 2.52
N TYR A 281 -3.57 0.67 2.97
CA TYR A 281 -4.57 1.35 2.15
C TYR A 281 -5.60 2.08 2.99
N VAL A 282 -5.97 3.26 2.53
CA VAL A 282 -7.08 4.05 3.06
C VAL A 282 -8.01 4.39 1.91
N GLU A 283 -9.25 3.99 2.05
CA GLU A 283 -10.33 4.39 1.17
C GLU A 283 -10.91 5.71 1.69
N PHE A 284 -10.57 6.79 0.96
CA PHE A 284 -11.00 8.13 1.34
C PHE A 284 -12.40 8.43 0.81
N PRO A 285 -13.25 9.12 1.60
CA PRO A 285 -14.57 9.55 1.13
C PRO A 285 -14.47 10.74 0.18
N SER A 286 -15.47 10.87 -0.68
CA SER A 286 -15.59 12.01 -1.62
C SER A 286 -15.85 13.36 -0.94
N THR A 287 -15.98 13.39 0.38
CA THR A 287 -16.32 14.58 1.19
C THR A 287 -15.14 15.12 2.00
N LEU A 288 -13.98 14.44 2.01
CA LEU A 288 -12.82 14.85 2.79
C LEU A 288 -12.20 16.14 2.25
N LYS A 289 -12.04 17.14 3.13
CA LYS A 289 -11.50 18.47 2.79
C LYS A 289 -10.11 18.73 3.33
N THR A 290 -9.80 18.15 4.49
CA THR A 290 -8.58 18.48 5.22
C THR A 290 -7.91 17.24 5.79
N ILE A 291 -6.61 17.12 5.52
CA ILE A 291 -5.70 16.23 6.24
C ILE A 291 -4.74 17.13 7.00
N ASP A 292 -4.81 17.11 8.33
CA ASP A 292 -4.04 18.00 9.19
C ASP A 292 -2.62 17.46 9.46
N LYS A 293 -1.90 18.17 10.29
CA LYS A 293 -0.50 17.91 10.66
C LYS A 293 -0.26 16.43 11.00
N LYS A 294 0.69 15.82 10.27
CA LYS A 294 1.10 14.42 10.47
C LYS A 294 -0.04 13.39 10.36
N GLY A 295 -1.17 13.74 9.76
CA GLY A 295 -2.35 12.86 9.73
C GLY A 295 -2.04 11.44 9.28
N PHE A 296 -1.13 11.27 8.33
CA PHE A 296 -0.64 10.00 7.79
C PHE A 296 0.88 9.92 7.73
N SER A 297 1.59 10.55 8.67
CA SER A 297 3.05 10.45 8.72
C SER A 297 3.51 9.00 8.86
N SER A 298 4.51 8.62 8.07
CA SER A 298 5.03 7.24 7.95
C SER A 298 4.09 6.24 7.25
N TYR A 299 3.10 6.71 6.49
CA TYR A 299 2.24 5.84 5.68
C TYR A 299 3.05 5.03 4.66
N ARG A 300 2.82 3.71 4.61
CA ARG A 300 3.55 2.76 3.74
C ARG A 300 2.59 1.97 2.86
N GLY A 301 1.71 2.70 2.18
CA GLY A 301 0.71 2.11 1.30
C GLY A 301 1.21 1.75 -0.09
N PHE A 302 0.38 1.04 -0.83
CA PHE A 302 0.62 0.77 -2.25
C PHE A 302 0.49 2.01 -3.10
N ARG A 303 -0.58 2.74 -2.87
CA ARG A 303 -0.93 3.96 -3.58
C ARG A 303 -1.61 4.92 -2.64
N LEU A 304 -1.72 6.15 -3.06
CA LEU A 304 -2.39 7.21 -2.34
C LEU A 304 -3.43 7.83 -3.27
N ASP A 305 -4.69 7.41 -3.11
CA ASP A 305 -5.82 7.88 -3.91
C ASP A 305 -6.52 9.02 -3.17
N LEU A 306 -6.00 10.24 -3.28
CA LEU A 306 -6.57 11.41 -2.64
C LEU A 306 -7.87 11.84 -3.33
N PRO A 307 -8.94 12.21 -2.59
CA PRO A 307 -10.22 12.59 -3.18
C PRO A 307 -10.21 14.02 -3.75
N ASP A 308 -10.99 14.25 -4.81
CA ASP A 308 -11.10 15.56 -5.48
C ASP A 308 -11.67 16.68 -4.59
N SER A 309 -12.33 16.31 -3.49
CA SER A 309 -12.84 17.26 -2.49
C SER A 309 -11.76 17.86 -1.59
N LEU A 310 -10.53 17.32 -1.63
CA LEU A 310 -9.47 17.74 -0.72
C LEU A 310 -8.99 19.16 -1.07
N GLU A 311 -8.94 20.01 -0.06
CA GLU A 311 -8.56 21.42 -0.19
C GLU A 311 -7.22 21.75 0.47
N TYR A 312 -6.86 21.01 1.53
CA TYR A 312 -5.66 21.28 2.33
C TYR A 312 -4.95 20.00 2.79
N ILE A 313 -3.62 19.98 2.60
CA ILE A 313 -2.72 18.96 3.10
C ILE A 313 -1.72 19.63 4.05
N GLY A 314 -1.79 19.29 5.33
CA GLY A 314 -1.12 19.95 6.44
C GLY A 314 0.38 19.69 6.57
N GLU A 315 0.97 20.29 7.61
CA GLU A 315 2.38 20.16 7.96
C GLU A 315 2.74 18.67 8.19
N GLU A 316 3.75 18.17 7.46
CA GLU A 316 4.25 16.80 7.57
C GLU A 316 3.15 15.71 7.40
N ALA A 317 2.01 16.04 6.76
CA ALA A 317 0.83 15.16 6.71
C ALA A 317 1.15 13.75 6.17
N PHE A 318 2.04 13.64 5.19
CA PHE A 318 2.55 12.40 4.62
C PHE A 318 4.08 12.32 4.68
N SER A 319 4.70 12.89 5.71
CA SER A 319 6.16 12.76 5.87
C SER A 319 6.58 11.30 6.06
N TYR A 320 7.75 10.92 5.52
CA TYR A 320 8.28 9.55 5.55
C TYR A 320 7.37 8.51 4.87
N PHE A 321 6.47 8.94 3.99
CA PHE A 321 5.60 8.00 3.31
C PHE A 321 6.34 7.19 2.23
N SER A 322 5.75 6.06 1.86
CA SER A 322 6.27 5.20 0.80
C SER A 322 5.10 4.63 0.02
N VAL A 323 4.95 5.04 -1.23
CA VAL A 323 3.99 4.48 -2.18
C VAL A 323 4.73 4.05 -3.45
N GLU A 324 4.19 3.09 -4.18
CA GLU A 324 4.81 2.55 -5.41
C GLU A 324 4.32 3.25 -6.67
N THR A 325 3.37 4.18 -6.53
CA THR A 325 2.76 4.90 -7.64
C THR A 325 3.19 6.38 -7.66
N ASP A 326 2.83 7.05 -8.73
CA ASP A 326 2.95 8.50 -8.84
C ASP A 326 2.09 9.20 -7.79
N LEU A 327 2.55 10.35 -7.32
CA LEU A 327 1.75 11.21 -6.46
C LEU A 327 0.96 12.19 -7.33
N ILE A 328 -0.34 12.00 -7.35
CA ILE A 328 -1.27 12.91 -8.02
C ILE A 328 -1.97 13.73 -6.93
N ILE A 329 -1.72 15.03 -6.91
CA ILE A 329 -2.44 15.94 -6.02
C ILE A 329 -3.72 16.35 -6.75
N PRO A 330 -4.92 16.12 -6.16
CA PRO A 330 -6.19 16.36 -6.85
C PRO A 330 -6.48 17.85 -7.06
N GLU A 331 -7.32 18.12 -8.07
CA GLU A 331 -7.88 19.45 -8.27
C GLU A 331 -8.76 19.83 -7.08
N GLY A 332 -8.57 21.02 -6.56
CA GLY A 332 -9.19 21.49 -5.31
C GLY A 332 -8.17 21.78 -4.23
N VAL A 333 -7.04 21.08 -4.19
CA VAL A 333 -5.95 21.35 -3.23
C VAL A 333 -5.33 22.72 -3.55
N LYS A 334 -5.36 23.61 -2.55
CA LYS A 334 -4.82 24.97 -2.64
C LYS A 334 -3.47 25.11 -1.97
N GLU A 335 -3.22 24.36 -0.91
CA GLU A 335 -1.99 24.48 -0.14
C GLU A 335 -1.44 23.10 0.25
N LEU A 336 -0.14 22.93 0.02
CA LEU A 336 0.68 21.87 0.58
C LEU A 336 1.50 22.47 1.73
N GLY A 337 1.27 21.98 2.93
CA GLY A 337 1.92 22.48 4.15
C GLY A 337 3.43 22.17 4.22
N PRO A 338 4.14 22.75 5.18
CA PRO A 338 5.57 22.49 5.38
C PRO A 338 5.84 20.99 5.59
N GLY A 339 6.80 20.44 4.83
CA GLY A 339 7.19 19.04 4.94
C GLY A 339 6.14 18.02 4.56
N ALA A 340 5.02 18.42 3.93
CA ALA A 340 3.84 17.57 3.72
C ALA A 340 4.17 16.19 3.11
N PHE A 341 5.13 16.11 2.19
CA PHE A 341 5.62 14.90 1.53
C PHE A 341 7.13 14.71 1.68
N SER A 342 7.71 15.21 2.77
CA SER A 342 9.14 15.13 2.99
C SER A 342 9.60 13.70 3.29
N ALA A 343 10.84 13.38 2.88
CA ALA A 343 11.49 12.08 3.11
C ALA A 343 10.68 10.88 2.57
N ALA A 344 9.93 11.07 1.50
CA ALA A 344 9.25 10.01 0.79
C ALA A 344 10.27 9.04 0.17
N SER A 345 10.22 7.74 0.50
CA SER A 345 11.31 6.84 0.14
C SER A 345 11.27 6.31 -1.31
N ARG A 346 10.10 6.34 -1.97
CA ARG A 346 9.89 5.77 -3.32
C ARG A 346 9.26 6.74 -4.31
N LEU A 347 8.95 7.97 -3.90
CA LEU A 347 8.28 8.97 -4.72
C LEU A 347 9.19 9.43 -5.85
N GLN A 348 8.82 9.13 -7.09
CA GLN A 348 9.59 9.52 -8.28
C GLN A 348 8.94 10.63 -9.08
N ARG A 349 7.61 10.62 -9.22
CA ARG A 349 6.89 11.60 -10.03
C ARG A 349 5.77 12.25 -9.22
N VAL A 350 5.62 13.55 -9.41
CA VAL A 350 4.60 14.38 -8.73
C VAL A 350 3.84 15.16 -9.77
N PHE A 351 2.51 15.12 -9.68
CA PHE A 351 1.59 15.87 -10.52
C PHE A 351 0.83 16.88 -9.64
N LEU A 352 1.05 18.16 -9.91
CA LEU A 352 0.49 19.26 -9.16
C LEU A 352 -0.68 19.90 -9.92
N PRO A 353 -1.84 20.15 -9.27
CA PRO A 353 -3.05 20.61 -9.91
C PRO A 353 -3.00 22.10 -10.28
N SER A 354 -3.94 22.52 -11.11
CA SER A 354 -4.08 23.92 -11.51
C SER A 354 -4.60 24.83 -10.38
N SER A 355 -5.23 24.24 -9.37
CA SER A 355 -5.79 24.94 -8.20
C SER A 355 -4.75 25.33 -7.15
N LEU A 356 -3.52 24.81 -7.25
CA LEU A 356 -2.50 24.96 -6.22
C LEU A 356 -1.99 26.40 -6.13
N GLU A 357 -2.10 26.99 -4.94
CA GLU A 357 -1.72 28.38 -4.65
C GLU A 357 -0.38 28.44 -3.88
N LYS A 358 -0.03 27.37 -3.11
CA LYS A 358 1.16 27.40 -2.25
C LYS A 358 1.79 26.03 -2.02
N ILE A 359 3.13 25.98 -2.05
CA ILE A 359 3.97 24.84 -1.66
C ILE A 359 4.88 25.31 -0.51
N GLY A 360 4.69 24.73 0.67
CA GLY A 360 5.38 25.12 1.90
C GLY A 360 6.83 24.67 1.98
N ASP A 361 7.49 25.10 3.06
CA ASP A 361 8.89 24.80 3.34
C ASP A 361 9.15 23.30 3.41
N ASN A 362 10.22 22.84 2.77
CA ASN A 362 10.63 21.44 2.78
C ASN A 362 9.54 20.44 2.33
N CYS A 363 8.52 20.89 1.60
CA CYS A 363 7.34 20.08 1.26
C CYS A 363 7.72 18.71 0.70
N PHE A 364 8.67 18.65 -0.21
CA PHE A 364 9.18 17.43 -0.84
C PHE A 364 10.62 17.08 -0.47
N SER A 365 11.18 17.74 0.54
CA SER A 365 12.61 17.61 0.86
C SER A 365 13.03 16.17 1.09
N ARG A 366 14.26 15.80 0.68
CA ARG A 366 14.87 14.47 0.86
C ARG A 366 14.09 13.33 0.17
N SER A 367 13.27 13.62 -0.82
CA SER A 367 12.53 12.62 -1.59
C SER A 367 13.24 12.35 -2.93
N PRO A 368 13.23 11.10 -3.44
CA PRO A 368 13.95 10.72 -4.66
C PRO A 368 13.18 11.10 -5.92
N ILE A 369 12.51 12.26 -5.91
CA ILE A 369 11.72 12.77 -7.03
C ILE A 369 12.65 13.00 -8.21
N THR A 370 12.23 12.53 -9.38
CA THR A 370 12.92 12.73 -10.66
C THR A 370 12.19 13.70 -11.56
N TYR A 371 10.89 13.83 -11.40
CA TYR A 371 10.00 14.58 -12.27
C TYR A 371 8.84 15.25 -11.51
N VAL A 372 8.56 16.50 -11.84
CA VAL A 372 7.40 17.26 -11.34
C VAL A 372 6.65 17.86 -12.52
N TYR A 373 5.34 17.66 -12.60
CA TYR A 373 4.45 18.32 -13.55
C TYR A 373 3.58 19.34 -12.82
N MET A 374 3.47 20.55 -13.38
CA MET A 374 2.61 21.64 -12.88
C MET A 374 1.53 21.98 -13.90
N GLU A 375 0.28 21.63 -13.60
CA GLU A 375 -0.89 21.87 -14.47
C GLU A 375 -1.27 23.35 -14.56
N GLY A 376 -1.03 24.12 -13.50
CA GLY A 376 -1.47 25.50 -13.35
C GLY A 376 -0.87 26.47 -14.34
N LEU A 377 -1.67 27.39 -14.87
CA LEU A 377 -1.18 28.53 -15.64
C LEU A 377 -0.68 29.67 -14.74
N GLU A 378 -1.19 29.76 -13.52
CA GLU A 378 -0.66 30.61 -12.46
C GLU A 378 0.23 29.75 -11.59
N LEU A 379 1.49 30.13 -11.46
CA LEU A 379 2.44 29.36 -10.65
C LEU A 379 2.11 29.57 -9.15
N PRO A 380 2.11 28.50 -8.35
CA PRO A 380 1.95 28.64 -6.90
C PRO A 380 3.13 29.41 -6.29
N GLU A 381 2.93 29.97 -5.10
CA GLU A 381 4.01 30.40 -4.25
C GLU A 381 4.82 29.16 -3.81
N ILE A 382 6.06 29.04 -4.26
CA ILE A 382 6.93 27.90 -3.94
C ILE A 382 8.02 28.37 -2.98
N SER A 383 8.10 27.75 -1.78
CA SER A 383 9.20 28.02 -0.86
C SER A 383 10.54 27.63 -1.48
N ASP A 384 11.58 28.41 -1.20
CA ASP A 384 12.96 28.18 -1.64
C ASP A 384 13.58 26.88 -1.06
N THR A 385 12.92 26.25 -0.10
CA THR A 385 13.32 24.96 0.48
C THR A 385 12.39 23.81 0.07
N ALA A 386 11.37 24.07 -0.74
CA ALA A 386 10.32 23.07 -1.06
C ALA A 386 10.89 21.73 -1.57
N PHE A 387 11.96 21.76 -2.35
CA PHE A 387 12.65 20.59 -2.91
C PHE A 387 14.07 20.40 -2.35
N ASP A 388 14.36 20.90 -1.13
CA ASP A 388 15.71 20.76 -0.51
C ASP A 388 16.14 19.29 -0.48
N LYS A 389 17.37 19.00 -0.94
CA LYS A 389 17.92 17.63 -1.03
C LYS A 389 17.16 16.64 -1.92
N CYS A 390 16.39 17.12 -2.89
CA CYS A 390 15.87 16.30 -3.97
C CYS A 390 16.95 16.05 -5.03
N GLU A 391 18.00 15.31 -4.68
CA GLU A 391 19.22 15.13 -5.49
C GLU A 391 18.97 14.47 -6.86
N TYR A 392 17.82 13.82 -7.03
CA TYR A 392 17.43 13.11 -8.26
C TYR A 392 16.50 13.92 -9.17
N LEU A 393 16.02 15.10 -8.72
CA LEU A 393 15.12 15.93 -9.52
C LEU A 393 15.86 16.43 -10.78
N ARG A 394 15.32 16.09 -11.95
CA ARG A 394 15.93 16.41 -13.25
C ARG A 394 15.04 17.31 -14.09
N ASP A 395 13.75 17.14 -13.99
CA ASP A 395 12.80 17.80 -14.87
C ASP A 395 11.61 18.35 -14.08
N ILE A 396 11.32 19.64 -14.30
CA ILE A 396 10.06 20.28 -13.93
C ILE A 396 9.35 20.69 -15.22
N ASP A 397 8.22 20.09 -15.48
CA ASP A 397 7.40 20.34 -16.65
C ASP A 397 6.22 21.24 -16.31
N LEU A 398 6.08 22.32 -17.04
CA LEU A 398 4.99 23.27 -16.89
C LEU A 398 3.94 23.05 -17.97
N ASN A 399 2.70 23.43 -17.68
CA ASN A 399 1.64 23.44 -18.68
C ASN A 399 2.10 24.13 -19.98
N GLU A 400 1.74 23.55 -21.12
CA GLU A 400 2.14 24.05 -22.47
C GLU A 400 1.81 25.52 -22.73
N LYS A 401 0.79 26.06 -22.05
CA LYS A 401 0.34 27.45 -22.16
C LYS A 401 1.14 28.44 -21.29
N CYS A 402 2.01 27.93 -20.42
CA CYS A 402 2.87 28.79 -19.61
C CYS A 402 3.77 29.65 -20.49
N THR A 403 4.00 30.88 -20.07
CA THR A 403 4.85 31.83 -20.78
C THR A 403 6.33 31.51 -20.59
N LYS A 404 7.18 32.00 -21.52
CA LYS A 404 8.64 31.91 -21.34
C LYS A 404 9.11 32.57 -20.04
N GLN A 405 8.45 33.66 -19.60
CA GLN A 405 8.82 34.34 -18.36
C GLN A 405 8.57 33.43 -17.14
N GLN A 406 7.43 32.75 -17.08
CA GLN A 406 7.13 31.79 -16.01
C GLN A 406 8.14 30.64 -15.95
N MET A 407 8.56 30.11 -17.11
CA MET A 407 9.63 29.12 -17.14
C MET A 407 10.94 29.67 -16.54
N LEU A 408 11.30 30.91 -16.89
CA LEU A 408 12.51 31.56 -16.37
C LEU A 408 12.41 31.82 -14.86
N ASP A 409 11.24 32.19 -14.36
CA ASP A 409 11.00 32.44 -12.95
C ASP A 409 11.15 31.13 -12.12
N VAL A 410 10.57 30.02 -12.62
CA VAL A 410 10.75 28.69 -11.98
C VAL A 410 12.20 28.22 -12.08
N GLN A 411 12.88 28.42 -13.24
CA GLN A 411 14.30 28.07 -13.37
C GLN A 411 15.18 28.87 -12.40
N ALA A 412 14.94 30.17 -12.24
CA ALA A 412 15.67 30.99 -11.28
C ALA A 412 15.47 30.52 -9.83
N LEU A 413 14.24 30.08 -9.49
CA LEU A 413 13.95 29.47 -8.18
C LEU A 413 14.71 28.16 -7.99
N VAL A 414 14.69 27.27 -8.96
CA VAL A 414 15.40 25.98 -8.97
C VAL A 414 16.92 26.20 -8.82
N ASP A 415 17.47 27.17 -9.53
CA ASP A 415 18.89 27.55 -9.44
C ASP A 415 19.23 28.06 -8.04
N THR A 416 18.33 28.80 -7.39
CA THR A 416 18.49 29.28 -6.00
C THR A 416 18.50 28.12 -5.00
N MET A 417 17.74 27.07 -5.26
CA MET A 417 17.75 25.82 -4.47
C MET A 417 19.01 24.98 -4.71
N GLY A 418 19.84 25.32 -5.68
CA GLY A 418 21.07 24.60 -6.02
C GLY A 418 20.79 23.23 -6.71
N LEU A 419 19.65 23.07 -7.35
CA LEU A 419 19.26 21.85 -8.03
C LEU A 419 19.73 21.87 -9.51
N GLU A 420 20.31 20.79 -9.97
CA GLU A 420 20.64 20.58 -11.39
C GLU A 420 19.42 20.06 -12.16
N CYS A 421 18.36 20.89 -12.23
CA CYS A 421 17.07 20.54 -12.77
C CYS A 421 16.74 21.44 -13.95
N ARG A 422 16.11 20.87 -15.00
CA ARG A 422 15.65 21.60 -16.16
C ARG A 422 14.18 21.98 -15.99
N VAL A 423 13.85 23.22 -16.32
CA VAL A 423 12.46 23.69 -16.39
C VAL A 423 12.06 23.84 -17.86
N TRP A 424 11.00 23.20 -18.27
CA TRP A 424 10.50 23.22 -19.63
C TRP A 424 8.98 23.20 -19.67
N ARG A 425 8.38 23.30 -20.83
CA ARG A 425 6.94 23.19 -21.03
C ARG A 425 6.65 22.15 -22.10
N ASN A 426 5.73 21.24 -21.82
CA ASN A 426 5.30 20.27 -22.78
C ASN A 426 4.42 20.94 -23.87
N GLN A 427 4.71 20.67 -25.13
CA GLN A 427 3.89 21.14 -26.24
C GLN A 427 2.83 20.10 -26.70
N ASN A 428 2.77 18.94 -26.04
CA ASN A 428 1.85 17.85 -26.36
C ASN A 428 1.05 17.41 -25.14
N THR A 429 -0.27 17.58 -25.21
CA THR A 429 -1.24 17.39 -24.13
C THR A 429 -1.66 15.95 -23.85
N GLU A 430 -1.07 14.93 -24.46
CA GLU A 430 -1.35 13.54 -24.13
C GLU A 430 -0.19 12.96 -23.32
N VAL A 431 -0.35 12.97 -22.00
CA VAL A 431 0.58 12.36 -21.03
C VAL A 431 0.33 10.85 -20.97
N GLU A 432 0.49 10.15 -22.07
CA GLU A 432 0.72 8.72 -22.10
C GLU A 432 2.19 8.44 -22.39
N HIS A 433 2.99 8.11 -21.37
CA HIS A 433 4.35 7.55 -21.43
C HIS A 433 5.27 8.19 -22.48
N ALA A 434 5.58 9.47 -22.32
CA ALA A 434 6.33 10.24 -23.28
C ALA A 434 7.82 9.86 -23.34
N TYR A 435 8.28 9.45 -24.50
CA TYR A 435 9.69 9.51 -24.89
C TYR A 435 9.92 10.82 -25.62
N PHE A 436 10.94 11.58 -25.23
CA PHE A 436 11.19 12.92 -25.74
C PHE A 436 12.38 12.93 -26.69
N SER A 437 12.30 13.72 -27.76
CA SER A 437 13.46 14.07 -28.56
C SER A 437 14.34 15.08 -27.83
N VAL A 438 15.66 14.99 -28.07
CA VAL A 438 16.65 15.89 -27.46
C VAL A 438 17.13 16.85 -28.54
N GLU A 439 16.99 18.16 -28.32
CA GLU A 439 17.53 19.20 -29.18
C GLU A 439 18.57 20.07 -28.47
N GLU A 440 19.54 20.54 -29.24
CA GLU A 440 20.52 21.51 -28.73
C GLU A 440 19.89 22.90 -28.61
N LEU A 441 20.16 23.61 -27.53
CA LEU A 441 19.75 25.01 -27.43
C LEU A 441 20.52 25.86 -28.42
N PRO A 442 19.85 26.79 -29.13
CA PRO A 442 20.52 27.72 -30.06
C PRO A 442 21.64 28.57 -29.44
N ASP A 443 21.50 28.84 -28.13
CA ASP A 443 22.41 29.74 -27.40
C ASP A 443 23.46 29.00 -26.54
N ASP A 444 23.34 27.68 -26.37
CA ASP A 444 24.33 26.86 -25.63
C ASP A 444 24.31 25.40 -26.14
N PRO A 445 25.16 25.07 -27.13
CA PRO A 445 25.25 23.73 -27.71
C PRO A 445 25.74 22.64 -26.74
N SER A 446 26.24 23.02 -25.55
CA SER A 446 26.65 22.05 -24.53
C SER A 446 25.48 21.56 -23.68
N LYS A 447 24.31 22.18 -23.78
CA LYS A 447 23.08 21.81 -23.09
C LYS A 447 22.08 21.22 -24.06
N LEU A 448 21.69 19.98 -23.77
CA LEU A 448 20.67 19.25 -24.54
C LEU A 448 19.33 19.39 -23.84
N TYR A 449 18.28 19.71 -24.58
CA TYR A 449 16.91 19.81 -24.08
C TYR A 449 16.01 18.78 -24.76
N LEU A 450 15.08 18.26 -24.00
CA LEU A 450 14.03 17.40 -24.54
C LEU A 450 12.92 18.28 -25.12
N THR A 451 12.71 18.24 -26.43
CA THR A 451 11.85 19.21 -27.11
C THR A 451 10.62 18.64 -27.78
N GLY A 452 10.41 17.33 -27.75
CA GLY A 452 9.24 16.76 -28.40
C GLY A 452 9.02 15.28 -28.14
N TYR A 453 7.83 14.85 -28.45
CA TYR A 453 7.37 13.47 -28.44
C TYR A 453 7.50 12.88 -29.85
N GLU A 454 8.21 11.78 -30.01
CA GLU A 454 8.21 11.00 -31.24
C GLU A 454 7.41 9.70 -31.04
N GLU A 455 6.25 9.63 -31.68
CA GLU A 455 5.35 8.48 -31.66
C GLU A 455 6.00 7.18 -32.19
N GLU A 456 6.99 7.30 -33.07
CA GLU A 456 7.74 6.15 -33.61
C GLU A 456 8.74 5.56 -32.60
N ALA A 457 9.32 6.37 -31.73
CA ALA A 457 10.26 5.91 -30.72
C ALA A 457 9.56 5.03 -29.64
N ALA A 458 8.29 5.29 -29.38
CA ALA A 458 7.45 4.49 -28.48
C ALA A 458 7.14 3.10 -29.05
N LYS A 459 7.11 2.93 -30.39
CA LYS A 459 6.84 1.63 -31.04
C LYS A 459 8.05 0.69 -31.09
N VAL A 460 9.26 1.21 -30.93
CA VAL A 460 10.50 0.42 -31.03
C VAL A 460 10.94 -0.17 -29.69
N ARG A 461 10.35 0.26 -28.57
CA ARG A 461 10.69 -0.20 -27.22
C ARG A 461 9.56 -0.94 -26.47
N ARG A 462 8.56 -1.41 -27.21
CA ARG A 462 7.54 -2.35 -26.71
C ARG A 462 7.97 -3.79 -26.92
#